data_93a137eb277742c5ba5a3dc364e9a0d7
#
_entry.id   93a137eb277742c5ba5a3dc364e9a0d7
#
_cell.length_a   1.000
_cell.length_b   1.000
_cell.length_c   1.000
_cell.angle_alpha   90.00
_cell.angle_beta   90.00
_cell.angle_gamma   90.00
#
_symmetry.space_group_name_H-M   'P 1'
#
loop_
_entity.id
_entity.type
_entity.pdbx_description
1 polymer ?
#
loop_
_entity_poly.entity_id
_entity_poly.type
_entity_poly.pdbx_seq_one_letter_code
_entity_poly.pdbx_strand_id
1 'polypeptide(L)'
;MIHHAIQLTRPQQWLKNVFVMIPMFFGGSLLDTGDIKSSLTTFFAFSFIASSIYCFNDIVDVEADRRHPVKSKRPIASGAISMVQARLLMLFMLVCSLATLLLLDTMTHTLTVGAVLV
;
A
#
# COMPACT_ATOMS: atom_id res chain seq x y z
N MET A 1 -7.97 -9.85 16.28
CA MET A 1 -6.87 -10.06 15.29
C MET A 1 -7.04 -9.21 14.04
N ILE A 2 -8.14 -9.38 13.31
CA ILE A 2 -8.39 -8.62 12.07
C ILE A 2 -8.40 -7.11 12.33
N HIS A 3 -9.06 -6.68 13.40
CA HIS A 3 -9.11 -5.26 13.79
C HIS A 3 -7.71 -4.66 13.99
N HIS A 4 -6.84 -5.40 14.70
CA HIS A 4 -5.47 -4.94 14.95
C HIS A 4 -4.61 -4.97 13.69
N ALA A 5 -4.83 -5.96 12.81
CA ALA A 5 -4.14 -6.01 11.52
C ALA A 5 -4.53 -4.81 10.66
N ILE A 6 -5.80 -4.44 10.63
CA ILE A 6 -6.26 -3.25 9.91
C ILE A 6 -5.64 -1.99 10.50
N GLN A 7 -5.55 -1.87 11.81
CA GLN A 7 -4.89 -0.72 12.46
C GLN A 7 -3.42 -0.63 12.08
N LEU A 8 -2.72 -1.76 12.01
CA LEU A 8 -1.30 -1.80 11.69
C LEU A 8 -1.03 -1.36 10.25
N THR A 9 -1.87 -1.76 9.30
CA THR A 9 -1.70 -1.39 7.89
C THR A 9 -2.10 0.05 7.58
N ARG A 10 -2.81 0.70 8.51
CA ARG A 10 -3.19 2.11 8.42
C ARG A 10 -3.90 2.48 7.11
N PRO A 11 -5.07 1.88 6.82
CA PRO A 11 -5.80 2.20 5.57
C PRO A 11 -6.17 3.68 5.46
N GLN A 12 -6.31 4.37 6.59
CA GLN A 12 -6.58 5.82 6.59
C GLN A 12 -5.47 6.62 5.90
N GLN A 13 -4.25 6.10 5.83
CA GLN A 13 -3.16 6.75 5.11
C GLN A 13 -3.32 6.60 3.59
N TRP A 14 -4.13 5.66 3.14
CA TRP A 14 -4.40 5.47 1.72
C TRP A 14 -5.13 6.67 1.12
N LEU A 15 -5.87 7.44 1.94
CA LEU A 15 -6.51 8.68 1.50
C LEU A 15 -5.50 9.68 0.96
N LYS A 16 -4.30 9.72 1.54
CA LYS A 16 -3.22 10.58 1.05
C LYS A 16 -2.77 10.16 -0.35
N ASN A 17 -2.82 8.86 -0.65
CA ASN A 17 -2.48 8.34 -1.96
C ASN A 17 -3.48 8.79 -3.02
N VAL A 18 -4.74 9.00 -2.65
CA VAL A 18 -5.74 9.56 -3.55
C VAL A 18 -5.31 10.95 -4.01
N PHE A 19 -4.82 11.78 -3.09
CA PHE A 19 -4.34 13.13 -3.43
C PHE A 19 -3.14 13.08 -4.37
N VAL A 20 -2.25 12.10 -4.22
CA VAL A 20 -1.13 11.91 -5.14
C VAL A 20 -1.62 11.54 -6.54
N MET A 21 -2.73 10.81 -6.61
CA MET A 21 -3.30 10.37 -7.88
C MET A 21 -4.09 11.46 -8.62
N ILE A 22 -4.53 12.52 -7.92
CA ILE A 22 -5.30 13.61 -8.53
C ILE A 22 -4.62 14.21 -9.76
N PRO A 23 -3.31 14.56 -9.73
CA PRO A 23 -2.66 15.08 -10.93
C PRO A 23 -2.70 14.13 -12.11
N MET A 24 -2.63 12.83 -11.87
CA MET A 24 -2.73 11.82 -12.93
C MET A 24 -4.12 11.82 -13.57
N PHE A 25 -5.17 11.99 -12.77
CA PHE A 25 -6.53 12.08 -13.27
C PHE A 25 -6.76 13.35 -14.09
N PHE A 26 -6.25 14.50 -13.63
CA PHE A 26 -6.46 15.78 -14.30
C PHE A 26 -5.45 16.09 -15.39
N GLY A 27 -4.24 15.49 -15.31
CA GLY A 27 -3.18 15.72 -16.29
C GLY A 27 -3.20 14.79 -17.48
N GLY A 28 -4.02 13.73 -17.44
CA GLY A 28 -4.11 12.72 -18.48
C GLY A 28 -5.49 12.68 -19.12
N SER A 29 -5.70 11.65 -19.93
CA SER A 29 -7.00 11.42 -20.57
C SER A 29 -7.93 10.71 -19.61
N LEU A 30 -8.62 11.48 -18.78
CA LEU A 30 -9.61 10.98 -17.82
C LEU A 30 -10.65 10.05 -18.45
N LEU A 31 -10.89 10.23 -19.74
CA LEU A 31 -11.89 9.47 -20.46
C LEU A 31 -11.33 8.15 -21.03
N ASP A 32 -10.03 7.92 -20.91
CA ASP A 32 -9.39 6.69 -21.36
C ASP A 32 -9.50 5.62 -20.27
N THR A 33 -10.26 4.56 -20.56
CA THR A 33 -10.48 3.44 -19.64
C THR A 33 -9.18 2.78 -19.21
N GLY A 34 -8.18 2.72 -20.11
CA GLY A 34 -6.87 2.18 -19.82
C GLY A 34 -6.16 2.98 -18.73
N ASP A 35 -6.21 4.30 -18.82
CA ASP A 35 -5.58 5.18 -17.82
C ASP A 35 -6.25 5.05 -16.46
N ILE A 36 -7.57 4.88 -16.41
CA ILE A 36 -8.29 4.68 -15.16
C ILE A 36 -7.86 3.37 -14.49
N LYS A 37 -7.77 2.29 -15.26
CA LYS A 37 -7.31 1.00 -14.74
C LYS A 37 -5.88 1.08 -14.24
N SER A 38 -4.99 1.70 -15.00
CA SER A 38 -3.59 1.89 -14.62
C SER A 38 -3.48 2.74 -13.36
N SER A 39 -4.27 3.78 -13.24
CA SER A 39 -4.28 4.66 -12.07
C SER A 39 -4.74 3.93 -10.83
N LEU A 40 -5.81 3.13 -10.92
CA LEU A 40 -6.30 2.32 -9.81
C LEU A 40 -5.27 1.27 -9.39
N THR A 41 -4.65 0.60 -10.36
CA THR A 41 -3.61 -0.40 -10.08
C THR A 41 -2.42 0.25 -9.39
N THR A 42 -1.99 1.42 -9.85
CA THR A 42 -0.90 2.18 -9.23
C THR A 42 -1.27 2.60 -7.80
N PHE A 43 -2.51 3.04 -7.59
CA PHE A 43 -3.00 3.40 -6.26
C PHE A 43 -2.87 2.23 -5.29
N PHE A 44 -3.36 1.06 -5.67
CA PHE A 44 -3.30 -0.12 -4.81
C PHE A 44 -1.86 -0.59 -4.57
N ALA A 45 -1.02 -0.61 -5.62
CA ALA A 45 0.38 -0.97 -5.48
C ALA A 45 1.09 -0.05 -4.48
N PHE A 46 0.89 1.25 -4.64
CA PHE A 46 1.48 2.26 -3.76
C PHE A 46 0.97 2.13 -2.33
N SER A 47 -0.33 1.86 -2.17
CA SER A 47 -0.95 1.70 -0.86
C SER A 47 -0.42 0.46 -0.14
N PHE A 48 -0.24 -0.65 -0.84
CA PHE A 48 0.33 -1.86 -0.25
C PHE A 48 1.78 -1.65 0.18
N ILE A 49 2.58 -0.95 -0.64
CA ILE A 49 3.96 -0.61 -0.26
C ILE A 49 3.96 0.28 0.98
N ALA A 50 3.12 1.30 1.01
CA ALA A 50 3.01 2.20 2.15
C ALA A 50 2.63 1.45 3.43
N SER A 51 1.67 0.55 3.35
CA SER A 51 1.26 -0.28 4.50
C SER A 51 2.40 -1.17 4.98
N SER A 52 3.17 -1.75 4.05
CA SER A 52 4.35 -2.55 4.39
C SER A 52 5.40 -1.71 5.12
N ILE A 53 5.64 -0.49 4.67
CA ILE A 53 6.58 0.43 5.30
C ILE A 53 6.11 0.80 6.71
N TYR A 54 4.81 1.05 6.89
CA TYR A 54 4.26 1.34 8.22
C TYR A 54 4.43 0.15 9.16
N CYS A 55 4.20 -1.07 8.69
CA CYS A 55 4.45 -2.29 9.47
C CYS A 55 5.92 -2.39 9.87
N PHE A 56 6.82 -2.13 8.92
CA PHE A 56 8.26 -2.15 9.17
C PHE A 56 8.66 -1.11 10.23
N ASN A 57 8.15 0.11 10.10
CA ASN A 57 8.45 1.17 11.07
C ASN A 57 7.96 0.81 12.47
N ASP A 58 6.76 0.26 12.59
CA ASP A 58 6.21 -0.14 13.88
C ASP A 58 6.99 -1.31 14.50
N ILE A 59 7.54 -2.21 13.67
CA ILE A 59 8.41 -3.29 14.13
C ILE A 59 9.73 -2.73 14.68
N VAL A 60 10.35 -1.82 13.93
CA VAL A 60 11.64 -1.23 14.32
C VAL A 60 11.48 -0.38 15.58
N ASP A 61 10.38 0.35 15.68
CA ASP A 61 10.16 1.31 16.77
C ASP A 61 9.47 0.69 17.99
N VAL A 62 9.26 -0.63 18.04
CA VAL A 62 8.46 -1.28 19.07
C VAL A 62 8.94 -0.94 20.48
N GLU A 63 10.24 -0.96 20.73
CA GLU A 63 10.78 -0.68 22.05
C GLU A 63 10.56 0.78 22.47
N ALA A 64 10.78 1.71 21.55
CA ALA A 64 10.53 3.13 21.78
C ALA A 64 9.04 3.40 21.95
N ASP A 65 8.20 2.77 21.15
CA ASP A 65 6.74 2.93 21.21
C ASP A 65 6.17 2.44 22.55
N ARG A 66 6.70 1.35 23.11
CA ARG A 66 6.27 0.84 24.43
C ARG A 66 6.50 1.83 25.54
N ARG A 67 7.49 2.70 25.42
CA ARG A 67 7.83 3.73 26.41
C ARG A 67 7.05 5.03 26.22
N HIS A 68 6.34 5.16 25.09
CA HIS A 68 5.61 6.37 24.77
C HIS A 68 4.17 6.28 25.30
N PRO A 69 3.62 7.36 25.92
CA PRO A 69 2.26 7.30 26.51
C PRO A 69 1.15 6.99 25.48
N VAL A 70 1.29 7.47 24.25
CA VAL A 70 0.28 7.27 23.21
C VAL A 70 0.65 6.12 22.27
N LYS A 71 1.92 6.08 21.84
CA LYS A 71 2.39 5.08 20.87
C LYS A 71 2.42 3.67 21.45
N SER A 72 2.44 3.51 22.77
CA SER A 72 2.35 2.20 23.41
C SER A 72 1.04 1.47 23.12
N LYS A 73 0.03 2.18 22.64
CA LYS A 73 -1.26 1.61 22.25
C LYS A 73 -1.27 1.03 20.84
N ARG A 74 -0.20 1.22 20.07
CA ARG A 74 -0.08 0.63 18.72
C ARG A 74 -0.14 -0.89 18.80
N PRO A 75 -0.67 -1.57 17.76
CA PRO A 75 -0.91 -3.02 17.83
C PRO A 75 0.31 -3.86 18.23
N ILE A 76 1.49 -3.56 17.69
CA ILE A 76 2.71 -4.31 18.02
C ILE A 76 3.21 -3.93 19.41
N ALA A 77 3.28 -2.64 19.71
CA ALA A 77 3.78 -2.13 20.99
C ALA A 77 2.92 -2.62 22.15
N SER A 78 1.60 -2.67 21.99
CA SER A 78 0.65 -3.13 23.01
C SER A 78 0.65 -4.65 23.18
N GLY A 79 1.24 -5.40 22.26
CA GLY A 79 1.21 -6.86 22.27
C GLY A 79 -0.03 -7.47 21.63
N ALA A 80 -0.92 -6.67 21.06
CA ALA A 80 -2.12 -7.17 20.37
C ALA A 80 -1.77 -8.01 19.15
N ILE A 81 -0.66 -7.64 18.47
CA ILE A 81 -0.09 -8.40 17.35
C ILE A 81 1.34 -8.78 17.74
N SER A 82 1.70 -10.06 17.54
CA SER A 82 3.06 -10.52 17.81
C SER A 82 4.02 -10.03 16.73
N MET A 83 5.34 -10.08 17.02
CA MET A 83 6.37 -9.73 16.04
C MET A 83 6.31 -10.63 14.80
N VAL A 84 6.03 -11.92 14.99
CA VAL A 84 5.91 -12.86 13.88
C VAL A 84 4.72 -12.51 13.00
N GLN A 85 3.58 -12.22 13.62
CA GLN A 85 2.37 -11.82 12.90
C GLN A 85 2.60 -10.52 12.12
N ALA A 86 3.30 -9.55 12.73
CA ALA A 86 3.62 -8.28 12.09
C ALA A 86 4.53 -8.48 10.86
N ARG A 87 5.54 -9.33 10.98
CA ARG A 87 6.43 -9.64 9.87
C ARG A 87 5.71 -10.35 8.74
N LEU A 88 4.81 -11.28 9.07
CA LEU A 88 4.01 -11.98 8.06
C LEU A 88 3.07 -11.01 7.34
N LEU A 89 2.45 -10.10 8.06
CA LEU A 89 1.59 -9.07 7.47
C LEU A 89 2.39 -8.15 6.55
N MET A 90 3.58 -7.74 6.97
CA MET A 90 4.47 -6.91 6.15
C MET A 90 4.82 -7.62 4.84
N LEU A 91 5.21 -8.90 4.92
CA LEU A 91 5.53 -9.69 3.74
C LEU A 91 4.31 -9.85 2.83
N PHE A 92 3.15 -10.10 3.41
CA PHE A 92 1.90 -10.21 2.65
C PHE A 92 1.63 -8.92 1.87
N MET A 93 1.79 -7.76 2.51
CA MET A 93 1.61 -6.47 1.84
C MET A 93 2.62 -6.24 0.73
N LEU A 94 3.88 -6.64 0.93
CA LEU A 94 4.91 -6.57 -0.10
C LEU A 94 4.56 -7.46 -1.30
N VAL A 95 4.12 -8.70 -1.05
CA VAL A 95 3.72 -9.62 -2.11
C VAL A 95 2.53 -9.07 -2.89
N CYS A 96 1.54 -8.52 -2.20
CA CYS A 96 0.39 -7.89 -2.85
C CYS A 96 0.83 -6.71 -3.73
N SER A 97 1.78 -5.91 -3.25
CA SER A 97 2.32 -4.79 -4.01
C SER A 97 3.04 -5.25 -5.26
N LEU A 98 3.91 -6.25 -5.14
CA LEU A 98 4.63 -6.81 -6.29
C LEU A 98 3.68 -7.42 -7.31
N ALA A 99 2.67 -8.16 -6.86
CA ALA A 99 1.66 -8.75 -7.75
C ALA A 99 0.90 -7.65 -8.50
N THR A 100 0.56 -6.57 -7.80
CA THR A 100 -0.13 -5.43 -8.41
C THR A 100 0.76 -4.71 -9.42
N LEU A 101 2.04 -4.54 -9.12
CA LEU A 101 3.01 -3.93 -10.04
C LEU A 101 3.23 -4.78 -11.29
N LEU A 102 3.28 -6.11 -11.15
CA LEU A 102 3.38 -7.02 -12.29
C LEU A 102 2.14 -6.92 -13.17
N LEU A 103 0.98 -6.79 -12.57
CA LEU A 103 -0.26 -6.57 -13.32
C LEU A 103 -0.23 -5.25 -14.09
N LEU A 104 0.28 -4.18 -13.45
CA LEU A 104 0.44 -2.88 -14.10
C LEU A 104 1.41 -2.95 -15.27
N ASP A 105 2.55 -3.62 -15.10
CA ASP A 105 3.54 -3.81 -16.15
C ASP A 105 2.94 -4.55 -17.36
N THR A 106 2.19 -5.61 -17.09
CA THR A 106 1.50 -6.36 -18.15
C THR A 106 0.50 -5.48 -18.90
N MET A 107 -0.27 -4.68 -18.18
CA MET A 107 -1.24 -3.76 -18.78
C MET A 107 -0.53 -2.70 -19.65
N THR A 108 0.53 -2.11 -19.15
CA THR A 108 1.31 -1.10 -19.88
C THR A 108 1.92 -1.68 -21.14
N HIS A 109 2.48 -2.88 -21.03
CA HIS A 109 3.09 -3.56 -22.15
C HIS A 109 2.04 -3.87 -23.23
N THR A 110 0.88 -4.36 -22.83
CA THR A 110 -0.23 -4.65 -23.74
C THR A 110 -0.69 -3.38 -24.48
N LEU A 111 -0.81 -2.27 -23.74
CA LEU A 111 -1.21 -0.99 -24.33
C LEU A 111 -0.15 -0.47 -25.30
N THR A 112 1.12 -0.60 -24.96
CA THR A 112 2.24 -0.17 -25.82
C THR A 112 2.27 -0.98 -27.10
N VAL A 113 2.15 -2.30 -27.01
CA VAL A 113 2.11 -3.19 -28.17
C VAL A 113 0.90 -2.86 -29.05
N GLY A 114 -0.26 -2.68 -28.44
CA GLY A 114 -1.46 -2.29 -29.15
C GLY A 114 -1.30 -0.96 -29.90
N ALA A 115 -0.66 0.03 -29.28
CA ALA A 115 -0.41 1.32 -29.87
C ALA A 115 0.56 1.23 -31.06
N VAL A 116 1.56 0.34 -30.98
CA VAL A 116 2.54 0.13 -32.07
C VAL A 116 1.89 -0.60 -33.23
N LEU A 117 0.99 -1.52 -32.98
CA LEU A 117 0.32 -2.30 -34.01
C LEU A 117 -0.79 -1.55 -34.74
N VAL A 118 -1.27 -0.46 -34.17
CA VAL A 118 -2.28 0.41 -34.79
C VAL A 118 -1.62 1.57 -35.49
#